data_1f9c5cd0f21b6a30e2bc7e38103dca6b
#
_entry.id   1f9c5cd0f21b6a30e2bc7e38103dca6b
#
_cell.length_a   1.000
_cell.length_b   1.000
_cell.length_c   1.000
_cell.angle_alpha   90.00
_cell.angle_beta   90.00
_cell.angle_gamma   90.00
#
_symmetry.space_group_name_H-M   'P 1'
#
loop_
_entity.id
_entity.type
_entity.pdbx_description
1 polymer ?
#
loop_
_entity_poly.entity_id
_entity_poly.type
_entity_poly.pdbx_seq_one_letter_code
_entity_poly.pdbx_strand_id
1 'polypeptide(L)'
;SPLLMNIMDENKLASSLTAGQFIKAISSFAGPIIAVWAAGFLGNWIYMFPVFALITLFVGCWLLFTPIPKETTKNTLWSFKPYLILLKDKTILLLFLGILFIVGVDVGLNVMIPGFLMERCSMELNEAGYGISLYFVFRTVGAFMGTFILARFSSIKFLRISMIITLCVFIFMLFVSESQLLLAIIAIVGFFCANVFSIIFSKALQLYPDSANELSGLMIMGISGGAVVPPLMAAFSQWVGSFNGSLMIIGLCITYLLYCSFALKATRK
;
A
#
# COMPACT_ATOMS: atom_id res chain seq x y z
N SER A 1 10.27 -3.34 8.84
CA SER A 1 11.65 -2.89 9.07
C SER A 1 12.26 -3.77 10.16
N PRO A 2 13.46 -4.35 9.96
CA PRO A 2 14.14 -5.17 10.97
C PRO A 2 14.35 -4.41 12.28
N LEU A 3 14.66 -3.12 12.20
CA LEU A 3 14.78 -2.24 13.35
C LEU A 3 13.53 -2.24 14.25
N LEU A 4 12.34 -2.23 13.65
CA LEU A 4 11.09 -2.30 14.41
C LEU A 4 10.90 -3.64 15.11
N MET A 5 11.38 -4.75 14.53
CA MET A 5 11.35 -6.06 15.18
C MET A 5 12.23 -6.11 16.43
N ASN A 6 13.37 -5.41 16.41
CA ASN A 6 14.29 -5.39 17.54
C ASN A 6 13.80 -4.50 18.70
N ILE A 7 12.87 -3.58 18.44
CA ILE A 7 12.40 -2.59 19.42
C ILE A 7 10.98 -2.90 19.91
N MET A 8 10.16 -3.59 19.11
CA MET A 8 8.73 -3.78 19.35
C MET A 8 8.38 -5.25 19.58
N ASP A 9 7.36 -5.48 20.41
CA ASP A 9 6.74 -6.79 20.55
C ASP A 9 6.15 -7.26 19.22
N GLU A 10 6.28 -8.55 18.91
CA GLU A 10 5.75 -9.17 17.69
C GLU A 10 4.28 -8.86 17.41
N ASN A 11 3.47 -8.83 18.47
CA ASN A 11 2.02 -8.55 18.41
C ASN A 11 1.70 -7.11 17.98
N LYS A 12 2.63 -6.17 18.17
CA LYS A 12 2.47 -4.74 17.84
C LYS A 12 3.12 -4.35 16.52
N LEU A 13 3.88 -5.26 15.91
CA LEU A 13 4.63 -4.96 14.67
C LEU A 13 3.72 -4.48 13.52
N ALA A 14 2.59 -5.17 13.29
CA ALA A 14 1.63 -4.77 12.25
C ALA A 14 1.03 -3.39 12.53
N SER A 15 0.66 -3.10 13.78
CA SER A 15 0.14 -1.79 14.18
C SER A 15 1.17 -0.68 13.97
N SER A 16 2.42 -0.91 14.35
CA SER A 16 3.51 0.07 14.20
C SER A 16 3.85 0.34 12.73
N LEU A 17 3.85 -0.71 11.89
CA LEU A 17 4.02 -0.54 10.43
C LEU A 17 2.85 0.22 9.80
N THR A 18 1.63 -0.03 10.27
CA THR A 18 0.43 0.70 9.81
C THR A 18 0.47 2.16 10.24
N ALA A 19 0.95 2.47 11.45
CA ALA A 19 1.19 3.85 11.88
C ALA A 19 2.19 4.57 10.96
N GLY A 20 3.25 3.89 10.53
CA GLY A 20 4.17 4.42 9.52
C GLY A 20 3.50 4.71 8.17
N GLN A 21 2.58 3.84 7.72
CA GLN A 21 1.80 4.08 6.51
C GLN A 21 0.84 5.27 6.66
N PHE A 22 0.26 5.47 7.84
CA PHE A 22 -0.56 6.64 8.13
C PHE A 22 0.24 7.94 8.03
N ILE A 23 1.43 8.00 8.62
CA ILE A 23 2.33 9.17 8.51
C ILE A 23 2.71 9.43 7.05
N LYS A 24 3.02 8.36 6.28
CA LYS A 24 3.28 8.45 4.83
C LYS A 24 2.07 9.03 4.08
N ALA A 25 0.86 8.61 4.41
CA ALA A 25 -0.36 9.09 3.77
C ALA A 25 -0.59 10.59 4.03
N ILE A 26 -0.36 11.05 5.28
CA ILE A 26 -0.40 12.49 5.62
C ILE A 26 0.63 13.26 4.80
N SER A 27 1.86 12.77 4.71
CA SER A 27 2.93 13.41 3.95
C SER A 27 2.59 13.51 2.46
N SER A 28 1.98 12.47 1.89
CA SER A 28 1.52 12.45 0.49
C SER A 28 0.39 13.47 0.24
N PHE A 29 -0.50 13.66 1.22
CA PHE A 29 -1.55 14.67 1.16
C PHE A 29 -0.99 16.09 1.32
N ALA A 30 0.00 16.29 2.19
CA ALA A 30 0.61 17.59 2.43
C ALA A 30 1.41 18.12 1.21
N GLY A 31 1.97 17.23 0.39
CA GLY A 31 2.80 17.59 -0.76
C GLY A 31 2.14 18.59 -1.73
N PRO A 32 0.97 18.28 -2.30
CA PRO A 32 0.23 19.19 -3.18
C PRO A 32 -0.15 20.52 -2.50
N ILE A 33 -0.51 20.47 -1.21
CA ILE A 33 -0.86 21.67 -0.43
C ILE A 33 0.33 22.60 -0.31
N ILE A 34 1.52 22.06 -0.03
CA ILE A 34 2.76 22.84 0.03
C ILE A 34 3.08 23.47 -1.32
N ALA A 35 2.84 22.75 -2.43
CA ALA A 35 3.04 23.29 -3.77
C ALA A 35 2.10 24.47 -4.08
N VAL A 36 0.81 24.35 -3.73
CA VAL A 36 -0.18 25.43 -3.90
C VAL A 36 0.15 26.61 -2.99
N TRP A 37 0.54 26.37 -1.74
CA TRP A 37 0.97 27.39 -0.82
C TRP A 37 2.21 28.14 -1.33
N ALA A 38 3.21 27.43 -1.82
CA ALA A 38 4.41 28.01 -2.40
C ALA A 38 4.09 28.87 -3.65
N ALA A 39 3.18 28.41 -4.50
CA ALA A 39 2.72 29.18 -5.65
C ALA A 39 2.04 30.49 -5.22
N GLY A 40 1.17 30.46 -4.20
CA GLY A 40 0.43 31.60 -3.72
C GLY A 40 1.26 32.63 -2.93
N PHE A 41 2.13 32.16 -2.02
CA PHE A 41 2.92 33.04 -1.14
C PHE A 41 4.29 33.43 -1.70
N LEU A 42 4.94 32.52 -2.43
CA LEU A 42 6.30 32.73 -2.95
C LEU A 42 6.28 33.05 -4.46
N GLY A 43 5.11 33.08 -5.09
CA GLY A 43 4.92 33.45 -6.49
C GLY A 43 5.25 32.34 -7.49
N ASN A 44 5.82 31.21 -7.07
CA ASN A 44 6.11 30.08 -7.95
C ASN A 44 6.10 28.76 -7.17
N TRP A 45 5.45 27.72 -7.72
CA TRP A 45 5.40 26.37 -7.15
C TRP A 45 6.79 25.71 -6.99
N ILE A 46 7.80 26.12 -7.78
CA ILE A 46 9.16 25.62 -7.70
C ILE A 46 9.77 25.80 -6.30
N TYR A 47 9.35 26.80 -5.55
CA TYR A 47 9.82 27.04 -4.19
C TYR A 47 9.43 25.95 -3.19
N MET A 48 8.57 25.00 -3.57
CA MET A 48 8.33 23.80 -2.76
C MET A 48 9.61 22.98 -2.56
N PHE A 49 10.54 22.94 -3.57
CA PHE A 49 11.77 22.16 -3.46
C PHE A 49 12.71 22.65 -2.35
N PRO A 50 13.01 23.94 -2.22
CA PRO A 50 13.72 24.47 -1.06
C PRO A 50 13.04 24.15 0.29
N VAL A 51 11.70 24.20 0.36
CA VAL A 51 10.96 23.82 1.58
C VAL A 51 11.19 22.36 1.93
N PHE A 52 11.08 21.45 0.96
CA PHE A 52 11.37 20.03 1.19
C PHE A 52 12.85 19.77 1.54
N ALA A 53 13.78 20.52 0.93
CA ALA A 53 15.20 20.44 1.26
C ALA A 53 15.45 20.83 2.73
N LEU A 54 14.83 21.90 3.21
CA LEU A 54 14.94 22.31 4.62
C LEU A 54 14.35 21.27 5.57
N ILE A 55 13.18 20.71 5.25
CA ILE A 55 12.56 19.63 6.05
C ILE A 55 13.50 18.40 6.08
N THR A 56 14.08 18.02 4.94
CA THR A 56 14.99 16.88 4.84
C THR A 56 16.27 17.12 5.66
N LEU A 57 16.84 18.33 5.60
CA LEU A 57 18.01 18.70 6.40
C LEU A 57 17.67 18.64 7.90
N PHE A 58 16.53 19.19 8.31
CA PHE A 58 16.08 19.14 9.71
C PHE A 58 15.95 17.69 10.21
N VAL A 59 15.28 16.84 9.45
CA VAL A 59 15.11 15.41 9.78
C VAL A 59 16.46 14.69 9.78
N GLY A 60 17.35 15.00 8.83
CA GLY A 60 18.71 14.46 8.78
C GLY A 60 19.52 14.83 10.04
N CYS A 61 19.49 16.09 10.45
CA CYS A 61 20.12 16.54 11.68
C CYS A 61 19.51 15.85 12.91
N TRP A 62 18.17 15.71 12.98
CA TRP A 62 17.52 14.98 14.06
C TRP A 62 18.01 13.53 14.16
N LEU A 63 18.13 12.83 13.02
CA LEU A 63 18.60 11.45 12.99
C LEU A 63 20.04 11.30 13.52
N LEU A 64 20.92 12.30 13.32
CA LEU A 64 22.28 12.27 13.85
C LEU A 64 22.32 12.25 15.40
N PHE A 65 21.32 12.85 16.05
CA PHE A 65 21.19 12.86 17.51
C PHE A 65 20.33 11.73 18.07
N THR A 66 19.72 10.91 17.21
CA THR A 66 18.87 9.80 17.65
C THR A 66 19.72 8.55 17.88
N PRO A 67 19.78 7.98 19.11
CA PRO A 67 20.51 6.75 19.35
C PRO A 67 19.83 5.57 18.67
N ILE A 68 20.41 5.11 17.57
CA ILE A 68 19.92 3.93 16.84
C ILE A 68 20.72 2.72 17.35
N PRO A 69 20.04 1.62 17.78
CA PRO A 69 20.72 0.39 18.17
C PRO A 69 21.62 -0.12 17.03
N LYS A 70 22.87 -0.41 17.33
CA LYS A 70 23.81 -0.97 16.35
C LYS A 70 23.33 -2.38 15.98
N GLU A 71 22.95 -2.58 14.75
CA GLU A 71 22.75 -3.92 14.21
C GLU A 71 24.12 -4.60 14.06
N THR A 72 24.23 -5.83 14.57
CA THR A 72 25.38 -6.69 14.28
C THR A 72 25.24 -7.19 12.84
N THR A 73 25.71 -6.38 11.90
CA THR A 73 25.79 -6.76 10.50
C THR A 73 26.79 -7.91 10.37
N LYS A 74 26.31 -9.11 10.11
CA LYS A 74 27.15 -10.15 9.52
C LYS A 74 27.61 -9.59 8.17
N ASN A 75 28.94 -9.47 7.97
CA ASN A 75 29.54 -9.08 6.69
C ASN A 75 29.16 -10.10 5.62
N THR A 76 27.97 -10.00 5.07
CA THR A 76 27.56 -10.75 3.90
C THR A 76 27.94 -9.94 2.67
N LEU A 77 28.88 -10.45 1.90
CA LEU A 77 29.19 -9.95 0.57
C LEU A 77 27.89 -9.80 -0.22
N TRP A 78 27.76 -8.71 -0.95
CA TRP A 78 26.62 -8.44 -1.83
C TRP A 78 26.36 -9.64 -2.74
N SER A 79 25.33 -10.41 -2.44
CA SER A 79 24.94 -11.58 -3.20
C SER A 79 23.42 -11.60 -3.34
N PHE A 80 22.95 -11.80 -4.55
CA PHE A 80 21.51 -12.01 -4.81
C PHE A 80 21.05 -13.45 -4.49
N LYS A 81 22.00 -14.37 -4.27
CA LYS A 81 21.69 -15.79 -3.98
C LYS A 81 20.77 -15.98 -2.78
N PRO A 82 20.94 -15.30 -1.62
CA PRO A 82 20.04 -15.47 -0.47
C PRO A 82 18.59 -15.11 -0.81
N TYR A 83 18.35 -14.05 -1.57
CA TYR A 83 17.01 -13.62 -1.98
C TYR A 83 16.32 -14.64 -2.88
N LEU A 84 17.05 -15.22 -3.84
CA LEU A 84 16.52 -16.27 -4.75
C LEU A 84 16.25 -17.59 -4.00
N ILE A 85 17.04 -17.89 -2.97
CA ILE A 85 16.82 -19.08 -2.13
C ILE A 85 15.55 -18.89 -1.30
N LEU A 86 15.34 -17.70 -0.73
CA LEU A 86 14.13 -17.36 0.02
C LEU A 86 12.86 -17.48 -0.84
N LEU A 87 12.91 -17.11 -2.11
CA LEU A 87 11.77 -17.24 -3.03
C LEU A 87 11.40 -18.70 -3.37
N LYS A 88 12.26 -19.68 -3.06
CA LYS A 88 11.90 -21.10 -3.18
C LYS A 88 10.92 -21.56 -2.10
N ASP A 89 10.88 -20.87 -0.96
CA ASP A 89 9.87 -21.11 0.07
C ASP A 89 8.50 -20.62 -0.42
N LYS A 90 7.53 -21.55 -0.47
CA LYS A 90 6.17 -21.26 -0.94
C LYS A 90 5.47 -20.18 -0.13
N THR A 91 5.77 -20.11 1.17
CA THR A 91 5.16 -19.10 2.06
C THR A 91 5.76 -17.72 1.81
N ILE A 92 7.07 -17.65 1.61
CA ILE A 92 7.74 -16.38 1.28
C ILE A 92 7.29 -15.90 -0.10
N LEU A 93 7.21 -16.77 -1.08
CA LEU A 93 6.70 -16.42 -2.41
C LEU A 93 5.26 -15.94 -2.35
N LEU A 94 4.40 -16.60 -1.55
CA LEU A 94 3.01 -16.17 -1.34
C LEU A 94 2.94 -14.75 -0.79
N LEU A 95 3.75 -14.44 0.22
CA LEU A 95 3.78 -13.12 0.86
C LEU A 95 4.39 -12.05 -0.06
N PHE A 96 5.45 -12.38 -0.79
CA PHE A 96 6.07 -11.50 -1.79
C PHE A 96 5.08 -11.09 -2.88
N LEU A 97 4.39 -12.07 -3.49
CA LEU A 97 3.35 -11.81 -4.47
C LEU A 97 2.17 -11.04 -3.84
N GLY A 98 1.86 -11.29 -2.57
CA GLY A 98 0.86 -10.52 -1.83
C GLY A 98 1.21 -9.02 -1.76
N ILE A 99 2.48 -8.69 -1.50
CA ILE A 99 2.95 -7.30 -1.51
C ILE A 99 2.94 -6.73 -2.94
N LEU A 100 3.39 -7.50 -3.92
CA LEU A 100 3.40 -7.10 -5.32
C LEU A 100 1.99 -6.75 -5.80
N PHE A 101 1.00 -7.59 -5.49
CA PHE A 101 -0.37 -7.34 -5.93
C PHE A 101 -1.05 -6.21 -5.16
N ILE A 102 -0.85 -6.07 -3.84
CA ILE A 102 -1.48 -4.95 -3.12
C ILE A 102 -0.93 -3.59 -3.59
N VAL A 103 0.38 -3.50 -3.84
CA VAL A 103 0.96 -2.26 -4.38
C VAL A 103 0.50 -2.04 -5.82
N GLY A 104 0.38 -3.12 -6.61
CA GLY A 104 -0.19 -3.06 -7.95
C GLY A 104 -1.64 -2.57 -7.96
N VAL A 105 -2.48 -3.05 -7.04
CA VAL A 105 -3.86 -2.57 -6.86
C VAL A 105 -3.88 -1.09 -6.51
N ASP A 106 -3.03 -0.65 -5.58
CA ASP A 106 -2.95 0.75 -5.17
C ASP A 106 -2.62 1.69 -6.33
N VAL A 107 -1.53 1.40 -7.03
CA VAL A 107 -1.08 2.23 -8.15
C VAL A 107 -2.05 2.10 -9.32
N GLY A 108 -2.55 0.88 -9.56
CA GLY A 108 -3.52 0.61 -10.62
C GLY A 108 -4.82 1.40 -10.44
N LEU A 109 -5.40 1.40 -9.23
CA LEU A 109 -6.60 2.18 -8.92
C LEU A 109 -6.35 3.67 -9.13
N ASN A 110 -5.20 4.19 -8.69
CA ASN A 110 -4.85 5.59 -8.90
C ASN A 110 -4.87 6.00 -10.37
N VAL A 111 -4.32 5.16 -11.24
CA VAL A 111 -4.25 5.44 -12.68
C VAL A 111 -5.62 5.26 -13.34
N MET A 112 -6.40 4.27 -12.89
CA MET A 112 -7.66 3.88 -13.53
C MET A 112 -8.85 4.74 -13.12
N ILE A 113 -8.95 5.16 -11.84
CA ILE A 113 -10.18 5.77 -11.28
C ILE A 113 -10.71 6.93 -12.15
N PRO A 114 -9.92 7.94 -12.55
CA PRO A 114 -10.46 9.05 -13.33
C PRO A 114 -11.04 8.60 -14.67
N GLY A 115 -10.26 7.84 -15.44
CA GLY A 115 -10.69 7.36 -16.75
C GLY A 115 -11.93 6.47 -16.67
N PHE A 116 -12.01 5.62 -15.64
CA PHE A 116 -13.17 4.76 -15.39
C PHE A 116 -14.43 5.56 -15.05
N LEU A 117 -14.32 6.61 -14.20
CA LEU A 117 -15.45 7.47 -13.86
C LEU A 117 -15.91 8.31 -15.06
N MET A 118 -14.97 8.77 -15.89
CA MET A 118 -15.30 9.47 -17.15
C MET A 118 -16.03 8.54 -18.12
N GLU A 119 -15.54 7.30 -18.33
CA GLU A 119 -16.17 6.34 -19.24
C GLU A 119 -17.54 5.88 -18.73
N ARG A 120 -17.64 5.57 -17.43
CA ARG A 120 -18.83 4.91 -16.86
C ARG A 120 -19.95 5.86 -16.48
N CYS A 121 -19.61 7.06 -15.99
CA CYS A 121 -20.55 8.05 -15.47
C CYS A 121 -20.61 9.32 -16.30
N SER A 122 -19.83 9.42 -17.39
CA SER A 122 -19.71 10.64 -18.20
C SER A 122 -19.30 11.87 -17.36
N MET A 123 -18.52 11.67 -16.30
CA MET A 123 -18.01 12.75 -15.45
C MET A 123 -16.98 13.58 -16.19
N GLU A 124 -16.92 14.89 -15.92
CA GLU A 124 -15.82 15.72 -16.39
C GLU A 124 -14.49 15.36 -15.68
N LEU A 125 -13.36 15.63 -16.34
CA LEU A 125 -12.02 15.29 -15.83
C LEU A 125 -11.78 15.84 -14.40
N ASN A 126 -12.23 17.08 -14.14
CA ASN A 126 -12.07 17.71 -12.82
C ASN A 126 -12.86 16.97 -11.74
N GLU A 127 -14.08 16.55 -12.05
CA GLU A 127 -14.95 15.80 -11.14
C GLU A 127 -14.43 14.38 -10.92
N ALA A 128 -14.01 13.70 -12.00
CA ALA A 128 -13.43 12.36 -11.92
C ALA A 128 -12.16 12.31 -11.07
N GLY A 129 -11.38 13.41 -11.03
CA GLY A 129 -10.22 13.56 -10.16
C GLY A 129 -10.54 13.49 -8.67
N TYR A 130 -11.76 13.86 -8.24
CA TYR A 130 -12.18 13.70 -6.84
C TYR A 130 -12.24 12.24 -6.40
N GLY A 131 -12.43 11.29 -7.32
CA GLY A 131 -12.39 9.86 -7.03
C GLY A 131 -11.05 9.42 -6.44
N ILE A 132 -9.93 9.94 -6.97
CA ILE A 132 -8.59 9.65 -6.42
C ILE A 132 -8.44 10.25 -5.02
N SER A 133 -8.85 11.51 -4.86
CA SER A 133 -8.77 12.20 -3.58
C SER A 133 -9.57 11.46 -2.51
N LEU A 134 -10.76 10.99 -2.85
CA LEU A 134 -11.63 10.21 -1.98
C LEU A 134 -10.98 8.87 -1.59
N TYR A 135 -10.38 8.16 -2.55
CA TYR A 135 -9.63 6.94 -2.30
C TYR A 135 -8.53 7.17 -1.24
N PHE A 136 -7.72 8.21 -1.41
CA PHE A 136 -6.62 8.52 -0.48
C PHE A 136 -7.09 8.98 0.90
N VAL A 137 -8.15 9.78 0.96
CA VAL A 137 -8.74 10.20 2.25
C VAL A 137 -9.19 8.97 3.03
N PHE A 138 -9.97 8.08 2.42
CA PHE A 138 -10.45 6.88 3.09
C PHE A 138 -9.34 5.87 3.37
N ARG A 139 -8.32 5.80 2.53
CA ARG A 139 -7.12 5.02 2.81
C ARG A 139 -6.36 5.55 4.03
N THR A 140 -6.26 6.86 4.18
CA THR A 140 -5.62 7.50 5.35
C THR A 140 -6.43 7.21 6.61
N VAL A 141 -7.74 7.37 6.56
CA VAL A 141 -8.65 7.01 7.66
C VAL A 141 -8.53 5.52 8.01
N GLY A 142 -8.50 4.65 6.99
CA GLY A 142 -8.33 3.21 7.16
C GLY A 142 -6.99 2.83 7.81
N ALA A 143 -5.89 3.50 7.45
CA ALA A 143 -4.59 3.30 8.09
C ALA A 143 -4.60 3.79 9.54
N PHE A 144 -5.20 4.94 9.82
CA PHE A 144 -5.35 5.46 11.17
C PHE A 144 -6.15 4.51 12.06
N MET A 145 -7.35 4.14 11.66
CA MET A 145 -8.19 3.20 12.40
C MET A 145 -7.54 1.82 12.52
N GLY A 146 -6.88 1.35 11.45
CA GLY A 146 -6.16 0.09 11.42
C GLY A 146 -5.05 0.03 12.46
N THR A 147 -4.37 1.13 12.75
CA THR A 147 -3.35 1.19 13.81
C THR A 147 -3.91 0.74 15.16
N PHE A 148 -5.11 1.21 15.53
CA PHE A 148 -5.76 0.83 16.79
C PHE A 148 -6.37 -0.57 16.73
N ILE A 149 -6.99 -0.93 15.62
CA ILE A 149 -7.63 -2.24 15.44
C ILE A 149 -6.56 -3.34 15.50
N LEU A 150 -5.45 -3.19 14.77
CA LEU A 150 -4.38 -4.19 14.72
C LEU A 150 -3.59 -4.31 16.04
N ALA A 151 -3.63 -3.29 16.90
CA ALA A 151 -3.07 -3.37 18.24
C ALA A 151 -3.86 -4.31 19.16
N ARG A 152 -5.17 -4.52 18.91
CA ARG A 152 -6.08 -5.29 19.78
C ARG A 152 -6.59 -6.59 19.16
N PHE A 153 -6.69 -6.65 17.83
CA PHE A 153 -7.28 -7.76 17.10
C PHE A 153 -6.24 -8.51 16.27
N SER A 154 -6.54 -9.76 15.95
CA SER A 154 -5.69 -10.60 15.08
C SER A 154 -5.57 -10.00 13.69
N SER A 155 -4.34 -9.69 13.27
CA SER A 155 -4.02 -9.10 11.94
C SER A 155 -4.52 -9.98 10.78
N ILE A 156 -4.41 -11.31 10.89
CA ILE A 156 -4.89 -12.23 9.84
C ILE A 156 -6.42 -12.26 9.73
N LYS A 157 -7.14 -12.22 10.88
CA LYS A 157 -8.61 -12.13 10.83
C LYS A 157 -9.05 -10.82 10.20
N PHE A 158 -8.40 -9.71 10.57
CA PHE A 158 -8.68 -8.40 9.98
C PHE A 158 -8.39 -8.40 8.47
N LEU A 159 -7.24 -8.94 8.04
CA LEU A 159 -6.90 -9.07 6.61
C LEU A 159 -7.99 -9.83 5.84
N ARG A 160 -8.44 -10.98 6.38
CA ARG A 160 -9.46 -11.81 5.74
C ARG A 160 -10.78 -11.06 5.56
N ILE A 161 -11.26 -10.42 6.63
CA ILE A 161 -12.50 -9.64 6.58
C ILE A 161 -12.36 -8.49 5.59
N SER A 162 -11.23 -7.76 5.63
CA SER A 162 -10.96 -6.66 4.71
C SER A 162 -10.98 -7.12 3.26
N MET A 163 -10.34 -8.23 2.93
CA MET A 163 -10.29 -8.74 1.56
C MET A 163 -11.64 -9.29 1.08
N ILE A 164 -12.43 -9.92 1.95
CA ILE A 164 -13.80 -10.35 1.61
C ILE A 164 -14.65 -9.13 1.26
N ILE A 165 -14.67 -8.11 2.14
CA ILE A 165 -15.46 -6.89 1.89
C ILE A 165 -14.97 -6.20 0.61
N THR A 166 -13.65 -6.03 0.45
CA THR A 166 -13.09 -5.40 -0.75
C THR A 166 -13.49 -6.14 -2.01
N LEU A 167 -13.41 -7.47 -2.03
CA LEU A 167 -13.78 -8.26 -3.21
C LEU A 167 -15.29 -8.15 -3.51
N CYS A 168 -16.16 -8.27 -2.50
CA CYS A 168 -17.61 -8.15 -2.68
C CYS A 168 -17.98 -6.78 -3.25
N VAL A 169 -17.45 -5.70 -2.66
CA VAL A 169 -17.74 -4.33 -3.09
C VAL A 169 -17.13 -4.06 -4.47
N PHE A 170 -15.96 -4.61 -4.76
CA PHE A 170 -15.32 -4.49 -6.06
C PHE A 170 -16.08 -5.22 -7.17
N ILE A 171 -16.63 -6.41 -6.90
CA ILE A 171 -17.50 -7.11 -7.84
C ILE A 171 -18.76 -6.29 -8.10
N PHE A 172 -19.34 -5.69 -7.05
CA PHE A 172 -20.51 -4.82 -7.18
C PHE A 172 -20.23 -3.60 -8.08
N MET A 173 -19.00 -3.08 -8.06
CA MET A 173 -18.55 -2.00 -8.93
C MET A 173 -18.73 -2.28 -10.43
N LEU A 174 -18.69 -3.56 -10.85
CA LEU A 174 -18.87 -3.95 -12.25
C LEU A 174 -20.29 -3.67 -12.77
N PHE A 175 -21.27 -3.64 -11.88
CA PHE A 175 -22.70 -3.52 -12.22
C PHE A 175 -23.28 -2.12 -11.98
N VAL A 176 -22.51 -1.24 -11.34
CA VAL A 176 -22.94 0.11 -10.98
C VAL A 176 -22.51 1.11 -12.04
N SER A 177 -23.39 2.05 -12.37
CA SER A 177 -23.12 3.20 -13.26
C SER A 177 -23.45 4.54 -12.61
N GLU A 178 -23.98 4.53 -11.38
CA GLU A 178 -24.29 5.76 -10.64
C GLU A 178 -23.02 6.32 -9.99
N SER A 179 -22.72 7.59 -10.24
CA SER A 179 -21.48 8.24 -9.82
C SER A 179 -21.29 8.25 -8.30
N GLN A 180 -22.36 8.55 -7.54
CA GLN A 180 -22.28 8.60 -6.08
C GLN A 180 -21.98 7.23 -5.47
N LEU A 181 -22.61 6.18 -6.03
CA LEU A 181 -22.39 4.81 -5.58
C LEU A 181 -20.98 4.33 -5.91
N LEU A 182 -20.46 4.67 -7.10
CA LEU A 182 -19.10 4.35 -7.49
C LEU A 182 -18.06 5.05 -6.59
N LEU A 183 -18.28 6.31 -6.26
CA LEU A 183 -17.44 7.04 -5.33
C LEU A 183 -17.46 6.40 -3.93
N ALA A 184 -18.63 5.97 -3.43
CA ALA A 184 -18.73 5.24 -2.17
C ALA A 184 -17.96 3.91 -2.20
N ILE A 185 -18.06 3.16 -3.29
CA ILE A 185 -17.30 1.92 -3.51
C ILE A 185 -15.79 2.18 -3.47
N ILE A 186 -15.33 3.20 -4.19
CA ILE A 186 -13.91 3.61 -4.22
C ILE A 186 -13.40 3.95 -2.82
N ALA A 187 -14.20 4.66 -2.03
CA ALA A 187 -13.89 5.00 -0.65
C ALA A 187 -13.74 3.74 0.24
N ILE A 188 -14.68 2.80 0.12
CA ILE A 188 -14.66 1.53 0.87
C ILE A 188 -13.43 0.71 0.49
N VAL A 189 -13.12 0.58 -0.80
CA VAL A 189 -11.91 -0.13 -1.28
C VAL A 189 -10.65 0.52 -0.71
N GLY A 190 -10.54 1.85 -0.76
CA GLY A 190 -9.42 2.58 -0.17
C GLY A 190 -9.24 2.28 1.32
N PHE A 191 -10.32 2.30 2.08
CA PHE A 191 -10.32 2.04 3.53
C PHE A 191 -9.80 0.64 3.86
N PHE A 192 -10.32 -0.39 3.21
CA PHE A 192 -9.96 -1.78 3.51
C PHE A 192 -8.62 -2.22 2.93
N CYS A 193 -8.15 -1.61 1.84
CA CYS A 193 -6.82 -1.88 1.28
C CYS A 193 -5.68 -1.25 2.09
N ALA A 194 -5.95 -0.24 2.91
CA ALA A 194 -4.96 0.58 3.62
C ALA A 194 -3.93 -0.23 4.44
N ASN A 195 -4.36 -1.29 5.09
CA ASN A 195 -3.56 -2.03 6.07
C ASN A 195 -2.94 -3.32 5.52
N VAL A 196 -3.30 -3.72 4.31
CA VAL A 196 -2.91 -5.03 3.73
C VAL A 196 -1.41 -5.17 3.62
N PHE A 197 -0.72 -4.14 3.11
CA PHE A 197 0.74 -4.12 3.03
C PHE A 197 1.40 -4.36 4.39
N SER A 198 1.00 -3.60 5.41
CA SER A 198 1.57 -3.68 6.76
C SER A 198 1.35 -5.05 7.40
N ILE A 199 0.19 -5.66 7.17
CA ILE A 199 -0.13 -6.99 7.71
C ILE A 199 0.73 -8.06 7.05
N ILE A 200 0.81 -8.07 5.72
CA ILE A 200 1.60 -9.06 4.98
C ILE A 200 3.08 -8.91 5.31
N PHE A 201 3.59 -7.69 5.32
CA PHE A 201 4.98 -7.40 5.65
C PHE A 201 5.34 -7.82 7.08
N SER A 202 4.51 -7.44 8.06
CA SER A 202 4.67 -7.85 9.45
C SER A 202 4.67 -9.38 9.61
N LYS A 203 3.75 -10.06 8.89
CA LYS A 203 3.65 -11.52 8.96
C LYS A 203 4.88 -12.21 8.35
N ALA A 204 5.43 -11.67 7.27
CA ALA A 204 6.66 -12.16 6.68
C ALA A 204 7.81 -12.13 7.71
N LEU A 205 8.00 -10.99 8.37
CA LEU A 205 9.06 -10.83 9.36
C LEU A 205 8.89 -11.72 10.59
N GLN A 206 7.64 -11.92 11.05
CA GLN A 206 7.33 -12.80 12.19
C GLN A 206 7.61 -14.27 11.91
N LEU A 207 7.41 -14.73 10.67
CA LEU A 207 7.63 -16.14 10.31
C LEU A 207 9.12 -16.48 10.17
N TYR A 208 9.97 -15.53 9.84
CA TYR A 208 11.38 -15.74 9.57
C TYR A 208 12.26 -14.67 10.24
N PRO A 209 12.30 -14.61 11.57
CA PRO A 209 13.01 -13.56 12.30
C PRO A 209 14.52 -13.57 12.05
N ASP A 210 15.13 -14.76 11.86
CA ASP A 210 16.56 -14.91 11.61
C ASP A 210 17.01 -14.33 10.24
N SER A 211 16.08 -14.22 9.29
CA SER A 211 16.33 -13.68 7.95
C SER A 211 15.58 -12.36 7.70
N ALA A 212 15.30 -11.61 8.77
CA ALA A 212 14.46 -10.42 8.70
C ALA A 212 15.02 -9.34 7.78
N ASN A 213 16.35 -9.20 7.69
CA ASN A 213 17.01 -8.21 6.85
C ASN A 213 16.84 -8.53 5.36
N GLU A 214 17.18 -9.76 4.97
CA GLU A 214 17.04 -10.24 3.59
C GLU A 214 15.58 -10.25 3.17
N LEU A 215 14.71 -10.71 4.07
CA LEU A 215 13.28 -10.78 3.81
C LEU A 215 12.65 -9.38 3.68
N SER A 216 13.08 -8.42 4.51
CA SER A 216 12.66 -7.02 4.35
C SER A 216 13.05 -6.46 2.99
N GLY A 217 14.28 -6.71 2.54
CA GLY A 217 14.74 -6.32 1.22
C GLY A 217 13.89 -6.93 0.12
N LEU A 218 13.63 -8.25 0.21
CA LEU A 218 12.79 -8.96 -0.74
C LEU A 218 11.36 -8.40 -0.78
N MET A 219 10.73 -8.19 0.37
CA MET A 219 9.37 -7.64 0.45
C MET A 219 9.28 -6.21 -0.12
N ILE A 220 10.33 -5.39 0.08
CA ILE A 220 10.41 -4.05 -0.51
C ILE A 220 10.53 -4.14 -2.04
N MET A 221 11.24 -5.14 -2.58
CA MET A 221 11.26 -5.37 -4.04
C MET A 221 9.85 -5.66 -4.58
N GLY A 222 8.94 -6.23 -3.80
CA GLY A 222 7.54 -6.41 -4.16
C GLY A 222 6.78 -5.11 -4.47
N ILE A 223 7.31 -3.94 -4.05
CA ILE A 223 6.76 -2.62 -4.43
C ILE A 223 6.78 -2.41 -5.94
N SER A 224 7.65 -3.15 -6.68
CA SER A 224 7.65 -3.16 -8.13
C SER A 224 6.30 -3.56 -8.77
N GLY A 225 5.37 -4.13 -8.01
CA GLY A 225 3.99 -4.35 -8.43
C GLY A 225 3.31 -3.11 -9.00
N GLY A 226 3.67 -1.92 -8.47
CA GLY A 226 3.22 -0.64 -9.01
C GLY A 226 3.73 -0.33 -10.43
N ALA A 227 4.80 -0.97 -10.87
CA ALA A 227 5.31 -0.86 -12.23
C ALA A 227 4.80 -2.00 -13.14
N VAL A 228 4.41 -3.14 -12.58
CA VAL A 228 3.99 -4.33 -13.33
C VAL A 228 2.49 -4.34 -13.62
N VAL A 229 1.66 -4.04 -12.61
CA VAL A 229 0.20 -4.17 -12.73
C VAL A 229 -0.43 -3.13 -13.65
N PRO A 230 -0.11 -1.81 -13.60
CA PRO A 230 -0.73 -0.83 -14.49
C PRO A 230 -0.52 -1.09 -15.99
N PRO A 231 0.66 -1.48 -16.49
CA PRO A 231 0.83 -1.88 -17.88
C PRO A 231 -0.04 -3.08 -18.29
N LEU A 232 -0.20 -4.08 -17.39
CA LEU A 232 -1.10 -5.21 -17.65
C LEU A 232 -2.56 -4.73 -17.71
N MET A 233 -2.98 -3.83 -16.84
CA MET A 233 -4.30 -3.22 -16.88
C MET A 233 -4.54 -2.49 -18.19
N ALA A 234 -3.56 -1.69 -18.65
CA ALA A 234 -3.65 -0.96 -19.90
C ALA A 234 -3.80 -1.91 -21.10
N ALA A 235 -2.99 -2.98 -21.17
CA ALA A 235 -3.05 -3.98 -22.22
C ALA A 235 -4.41 -4.70 -22.25
N PHE A 236 -4.94 -5.10 -21.10
CA PHE A 236 -6.26 -5.73 -21.00
C PHE A 236 -7.40 -4.76 -21.34
N SER A 237 -7.31 -3.50 -20.93
CA SER A 237 -8.31 -2.49 -21.30
C SER A 237 -8.33 -2.23 -22.80
N GLN A 238 -7.18 -2.21 -23.46
CA GLN A 238 -7.08 -2.10 -24.93
C GLN A 238 -7.71 -3.33 -25.60
N TRP A 239 -7.46 -4.52 -25.08
CA TRP A 239 -8.00 -5.76 -25.65
C TRP A 239 -9.53 -5.86 -25.49
N VAL A 240 -10.07 -5.44 -24.35
CA VAL A 240 -11.51 -5.45 -24.06
C VAL A 240 -12.21 -4.24 -24.68
N GLY A 241 -11.48 -3.16 -25.02
CA GLY A 241 -12.04 -1.91 -25.53
C GLY A 241 -12.73 -1.04 -24.46
N SER A 242 -12.47 -1.30 -23.16
CA SER A 242 -13.05 -0.54 -22.05
C SER A 242 -12.22 -0.69 -20.77
N PHE A 243 -12.43 0.17 -19.77
CA PHE A 243 -11.82 0.04 -18.45
C PHE A 243 -12.21 -1.22 -17.68
N ASN A 244 -13.19 -1.99 -18.16
CA ASN A 244 -13.52 -3.30 -17.59
C ASN A 244 -12.31 -4.27 -17.64
N GLY A 245 -11.43 -4.15 -18.63
CA GLY A 245 -10.17 -4.91 -18.68
C GLY A 245 -9.25 -4.61 -17.49
N SER A 246 -9.12 -3.34 -17.12
CA SER A 246 -8.40 -2.93 -15.90
C SER A 246 -9.04 -3.48 -14.64
N LEU A 247 -10.37 -3.44 -14.53
CA LEU A 247 -11.10 -4.00 -13.39
C LEU A 247 -10.86 -5.51 -13.24
N MET A 248 -10.79 -6.27 -14.35
CA MET A 248 -10.51 -7.71 -14.31
C MET A 248 -9.13 -7.99 -13.69
N ILE A 249 -8.10 -7.25 -14.08
CA ILE A 249 -6.75 -7.41 -13.53
C ILE A 249 -6.71 -7.07 -12.03
N ILE A 250 -7.35 -5.97 -11.62
CA ILE A 250 -7.44 -5.60 -10.19
C ILE A 250 -8.22 -6.66 -9.42
N GLY A 251 -9.34 -7.15 -9.96
CA GLY A 251 -10.13 -8.22 -9.36
C GLY A 251 -9.33 -9.50 -9.14
N LEU A 252 -8.48 -9.89 -10.10
CA LEU A 252 -7.55 -11.02 -9.95
C LEU A 252 -6.55 -10.77 -8.82
N CYS A 253 -5.98 -9.57 -8.73
CA CYS A 253 -5.06 -9.20 -7.65
C CYS A 253 -5.76 -9.28 -6.27
N ILE A 254 -6.98 -8.75 -6.13
CA ILE A 254 -7.75 -8.81 -4.89
C ILE A 254 -8.11 -10.25 -4.54
N THR A 255 -8.48 -11.08 -5.51
CA THR A 255 -8.76 -12.51 -5.32
C THR A 255 -7.52 -13.25 -4.81
N TYR A 256 -6.34 -12.94 -5.35
CA TYR A 256 -5.09 -13.49 -4.84
C TYR A 256 -4.82 -13.07 -3.40
N LEU A 257 -5.05 -11.80 -3.05
CA LEU A 257 -4.90 -11.30 -1.68
C LEU A 257 -5.85 -11.99 -0.70
N LEU A 258 -7.06 -12.28 -1.14
CA LEU A 258 -8.03 -13.07 -0.38
C LEU A 258 -7.49 -14.50 -0.16
N TYR A 259 -7.02 -15.16 -1.23
CA TYR A 259 -6.38 -16.48 -1.12
C TYR A 259 -5.20 -16.44 -0.13
N CYS A 260 -4.32 -15.46 -0.24
CA CYS A 260 -3.21 -15.25 0.70
C CYS A 260 -3.69 -15.17 2.15
N SER A 261 -4.79 -14.47 2.42
CA SER A 261 -5.38 -14.33 3.76
C SER A 261 -5.87 -15.65 4.36
N PHE A 262 -6.30 -16.60 3.53
CA PHE A 262 -6.72 -17.93 3.97
C PHE A 262 -5.55 -18.90 4.11
N ALA A 263 -4.55 -18.81 3.22
CA ALA A 263 -3.34 -19.63 3.27
C ALA A 263 -2.49 -19.33 4.54
N LEU A 264 -2.53 -18.10 5.03
CA LEU A 264 -1.84 -17.70 6.25
C LEU A 264 -2.63 -18.16 7.48
N LYS A 265 -2.02 -19.02 8.30
CA LYS A 265 -2.60 -19.43 9.59
C LYS A 265 -2.63 -18.26 10.56
N ALA A 266 -3.77 -18.06 11.20
CA ALA A 266 -3.86 -17.12 12.32
C ALA A 266 -2.94 -17.61 13.45
N THR A 267 -1.95 -16.81 13.83
CA THR A 267 -1.18 -17.08 15.04
C THR A 267 -2.16 -17.05 16.23
N ARG A 268 -2.28 -18.14 16.98
CA ARG A 268 -3.00 -18.11 18.25
C ARG A 268 -2.27 -17.11 19.17
N LYS A 269 -3.02 -16.13 19.66
CA LYS A 269 -2.57 -15.28 20.78
C LYS A 269 -2.49 -16.13 22.03
#